data_825f1cdb06ba41e30a6126edbf5f6fb5
#
_entry.id   825f1cdb06ba41e30a6126edbf5f6fb5
#
_cell.length_a   1.000
_cell.length_b   1.000
_cell.length_c   1.000
_cell.angle_alpha   90.00
_cell.angle_beta   90.00
_cell.angle_gamma   90.00
#
_symmetry.space_group_name_H-M   'P 1'
#
loop_
_entity.id
_entity.type
_entity.pdbx_description
1 polymer ?
#
loop_
_entity_poly.entity_id
_entity_poly.type
_entity_poly.pdbx_seq_one_letter_code
_entity_poly.pdbx_strand_id
1 'polypeptide(L)'
;NRMNKRIHVLGGAAIILGAILVGLILSVFLSNNHRVRASQTTGLPTVTLISEMIPTNTTVLPTETMMPSPVVPSAIPTVQPTALSAADWKNWPILPERISTKMIDVYRSGQENGNKANRFSKVGDSNSIMPSFLGCFDYGENGYKLGKYTDLEETIKQFQWSFSRESRATANGITAMQLDTYHWYEDDVCWPYESATSCEYRLWQPSIAFIALGTNDVYMPLAEFDKHMRSLVQKSIDRYVVPILVTKADNLEGDGSFNQAIAQIALDYEVPLWNLWRAMDPLPGHGLRENDVHPTFNNTSLCDFSGDDLKTYGWTVRNLTGLQALDRVWHLLNQGVTSIPQ
;
A
#
# COMPACT_ATOMS: atom_id res chain seq x y z
N ASN A 1 -61.51 15.79 21.75
CA ASN A 1 -62.51 15.99 20.70
C ASN A 1 -62.04 15.37 19.39
N ARG A 2 -62.72 14.26 19.04
CA ARG A 2 -62.97 13.66 17.72
C ARG A 2 -61.84 13.75 16.68
N MET A 3 -61.11 12.65 16.42
CA MET A 3 -61.52 11.56 15.54
C MET A 3 -61.90 12.01 14.10
N ASN A 4 -61.10 11.62 13.10
CA ASN A 4 -61.65 10.82 12.02
C ASN A 4 -60.53 10.10 11.19
N LYS A 5 -60.74 8.79 11.09
CA LYS A 5 -60.13 7.84 10.14
C LYS A 5 -60.52 8.20 8.70
N ARG A 6 -59.58 8.07 7.75
CA ARG A 6 -59.92 7.58 6.40
C ARG A 6 -58.82 6.65 5.89
N ILE A 7 -59.16 5.40 5.84
CA ILE A 7 -58.54 4.32 5.07
C ILE A 7 -59.00 4.49 3.63
N HIS A 8 -58.12 4.54 2.67
CA HIS A 8 -58.45 4.21 1.28
C HIS A 8 -57.51 3.11 0.77
N VAL A 9 -58.14 1.96 0.58
CA VAL A 9 -57.72 0.81 -0.18
C VAL A 9 -57.72 1.18 -1.66
N LEU A 10 -56.60 0.99 -2.36
CA LEU A 10 -56.54 0.77 -3.79
C LEU A 10 -55.53 -0.32 -4.06
N GLY A 11 -56.06 -1.50 -4.28
CA GLY A 11 -55.33 -2.67 -4.67
C GLY A 11 -55.14 -2.78 -6.17
N GLY A 12 -54.10 -3.44 -6.55
CA GLY A 12 -54.10 -4.41 -7.63
C GLY A 12 -54.07 -3.88 -9.06
N ALA A 13 -52.91 -3.45 -9.58
CA ALA A 13 -52.63 -3.49 -11.02
C ALA A 13 -51.14 -3.21 -11.34
N ALA A 14 -50.19 -3.94 -10.78
CA ALA A 14 -48.76 -3.76 -11.12
C ALA A 14 -47.94 -5.07 -11.14
N ILE A 15 -48.53 -6.22 -11.39
CA ILE A 15 -47.81 -7.52 -11.38
C ILE A 15 -47.72 -8.19 -12.75
N ILE A 16 -48.15 -7.61 -13.83
CA ILE A 16 -48.15 -8.28 -15.18
C ILE A 16 -47.19 -7.69 -16.21
N LEU A 17 -46.45 -6.65 -15.91
CA LEU A 17 -45.49 -6.06 -16.87
C LEU A 17 -44.02 -6.43 -16.64
N GLY A 18 -43.67 -7.22 -15.62
CA GLY A 18 -42.30 -7.62 -15.29
C GLY A 18 -41.76 -8.86 -16.02
N ALA A 19 -42.62 -9.67 -16.65
CA ALA A 19 -42.25 -10.99 -17.17
C ALA A 19 -41.84 -11.02 -18.66
N ILE A 20 -42.03 -9.95 -19.41
CA ILE A 20 -41.75 -9.92 -20.87
C ILE A 20 -40.37 -9.32 -21.21
N LEU A 21 -39.73 -8.59 -20.30
CA LEU A 21 -38.42 -7.95 -20.56
C LEU A 21 -37.23 -8.85 -20.28
N VAL A 22 -37.41 -9.97 -19.57
CA VAL A 22 -36.28 -10.89 -19.23
C VAL A 22 -36.04 -11.92 -20.34
N GLY A 23 -37.01 -12.14 -21.25
CA GLY A 23 -36.89 -13.12 -22.34
C GLY A 23 -36.06 -12.65 -23.54
N LEU A 24 -35.81 -11.37 -23.71
CA LEU A 24 -35.14 -10.79 -24.89
C LEU A 24 -33.64 -10.53 -24.74
N ILE A 25 -33.09 -10.63 -23.53
CA ILE A 25 -31.65 -10.39 -23.27
C ILE A 25 -30.83 -11.68 -23.31
N LEU A 26 -31.45 -12.87 -23.25
CA LEU A 26 -30.76 -14.17 -23.26
C LEU A 26 -30.47 -14.73 -24.65
N SER A 27 -30.97 -14.13 -25.74
CA SER A 27 -30.77 -14.64 -27.11
C SER A 27 -29.66 -13.98 -27.91
N VAL A 28 -28.94 -13.00 -27.35
CA VAL A 28 -27.84 -12.30 -28.06
C VAL A 28 -26.44 -12.83 -27.67
N PHE A 29 -26.32 -13.70 -26.65
CA PHE A 29 -25.02 -14.21 -26.18
C PHE A 29 -24.59 -15.57 -26.72
N LEU A 30 -25.31 -16.18 -27.69
CA LEU A 30 -25.02 -17.53 -28.21
C LEU A 30 -24.57 -17.58 -29.67
N SER A 31 -24.07 -16.49 -30.23
CA SER A 31 -23.62 -16.52 -31.63
C SER A 31 -22.32 -15.75 -31.84
N ASN A 32 -21.21 -16.23 -31.30
CA ASN A 32 -19.87 -15.89 -31.82
C ASN A 32 -18.81 -16.90 -31.33
N ASN A 33 -18.93 -18.14 -31.81
CA ASN A 33 -17.83 -19.09 -31.82
C ASN A 33 -17.37 -19.27 -33.27
N HIS A 34 -16.38 -18.52 -33.71
CA HIS A 34 -15.69 -18.78 -34.96
C HIS A 34 -14.18 -18.97 -34.79
N ARG A 35 -13.81 -20.23 -34.85
CA ARG A 35 -12.60 -20.79 -35.52
C ARG A 35 -11.25 -20.15 -35.27
N VAL A 36 -10.54 -20.77 -34.36
CA VAL A 36 -9.07 -20.71 -34.33
C VAL A 36 -8.55 -21.64 -35.43
N ARG A 37 -7.85 -21.07 -36.41
CA ARG A 37 -7.19 -21.78 -37.52
C ARG A 37 -5.78 -22.15 -37.04
N ALA A 38 -5.49 -23.45 -37.01
CA ALA A 38 -4.16 -23.97 -36.78
C ALA A 38 -3.21 -23.52 -37.89
N SER A 39 -2.09 -22.89 -37.52
CA SER A 39 -1.00 -22.59 -38.45
C SER A 39 0.10 -23.63 -38.25
N GLN A 40 0.55 -24.17 -39.34
CA GLN A 40 1.49 -25.26 -39.41
C GLN A 40 2.91 -24.85 -39.07
N THR A 41 3.60 -25.70 -38.35
CA THR A 41 5.04 -25.68 -38.07
C THR A 41 5.84 -25.84 -39.34
N THR A 42 6.70 -24.88 -39.65
CA THR A 42 7.79 -25.04 -40.63
C THR A 42 9.10 -25.23 -39.87
N GLY A 43 9.87 -26.19 -40.36
CA GLY A 43 11.02 -26.80 -39.71
C GLY A 43 12.22 -25.89 -39.42
N LEU A 44 12.96 -26.29 -38.40
CA LEU A 44 14.31 -25.80 -38.07
C LEU A 44 15.32 -26.24 -39.13
N PRO A 45 16.27 -25.41 -39.55
CA PRO A 45 17.44 -25.84 -40.28
C PRO A 45 18.49 -26.47 -39.33
N THR A 46 18.96 -27.63 -39.72
CA THR A 46 20.05 -28.36 -39.08
C THR A 46 21.36 -27.61 -39.31
N VAL A 47 22.06 -27.23 -38.24
CA VAL A 47 23.41 -26.68 -38.31
C VAL A 47 24.43 -27.83 -38.29
N THR A 48 25.15 -28.01 -39.39
CA THR A 48 26.26 -28.97 -39.52
C THR A 48 27.52 -28.34 -38.91
N LEU A 49 28.06 -28.96 -37.87
CA LEU A 49 29.36 -28.60 -37.29
C LEU A 49 30.47 -29.10 -38.21
N ILE A 50 31.23 -28.19 -38.80
CA ILE A 50 32.47 -28.46 -39.48
C ILE A 50 33.59 -28.41 -38.45
N SER A 51 34.26 -29.55 -38.25
CA SER A 51 35.45 -29.68 -37.42
C SER A 51 36.67 -29.31 -38.24
N GLU A 52 37.24 -28.14 -38.00
CA GLU A 52 38.56 -27.77 -38.57
C GLU A 52 39.68 -28.24 -37.65
N MET A 53 40.60 -29.03 -38.22
CA MET A 53 41.81 -29.48 -37.55
C MET A 53 42.86 -28.35 -37.49
N ILE A 54 43.31 -28.02 -36.32
CA ILE A 54 44.40 -27.04 -36.07
C ILE A 54 45.75 -27.79 -36.15
N PRO A 55 46.72 -27.32 -36.91
CA PRO A 55 48.08 -27.90 -36.94
C PRO A 55 48.86 -27.55 -35.69
N THR A 56 49.52 -28.57 -35.11
CA THR A 56 50.39 -28.47 -33.94
C THR A 56 51.74 -27.85 -34.32
N ASN A 57 52.01 -26.62 -33.87
CA ASN A 57 53.35 -26.04 -33.92
C ASN A 57 54.01 -26.16 -32.54
N THR A 58 55.03 -26.95 -32.47
CA THR A 58 55.89 -27.11 -31.28
C THR A 58 56.88 -25.94 -31.22
N THR A 59 56.68 -25.01 -30.29
CA THR A 59 57.65 -23.93 -30.03
C THR A 59 58.33 -24.17 -28.67
N VAL A 60 59.66 -24.15 -28.69
CA VAL A 60 60.55 -24.36 -27.55
C VAL A 60 60.37 -23.23 -26.51
N LEU A 61 60.24 -23.64 -25.23
CA LEU A 61 59.98 -22.80 -24.06
C LEU A 61 61.26 -22.06 -23.63
N PRO A 62 61.24 -20.73 -23.44
CA PRO A 62 62.32 -20.04 -22.72
C PRO A 62 62.04 -20.11 -21.20
N THR A 63 63.13 -20.29 -20.44
CA THR A 63 63.15 -20.37 -18.98
C THR A 63 62.55 -19.11 -18.34
N GLU A 64 61.45 -19.26 -17.62
CA GLU A 64 60.80 -18.14 -16.89
C GLU A 64 61.58 -17.77 -15.63
N THR A 65 62.00 -16.51 -15.55
CA THR A 65 62.47 -15.85 -14.33
C THR A 65 61.23 -15.64 -13.43
N MET A 66 61.25 -16.20 -12.23
CA MET A 66 60.20 -16.03 -11.23
C MET A 66 60.01 -14.55 -10.86
N MET A 67 58.91 -13.95 -11.31
CA MET A 67 58.41 -12.69 -10.76
C MET A 67 57.72 -12.95 -9.41
N PRO A 68 57.86 -12.02 -8.42
CA PRO A 68 57.14 -12.15 -7.17
C PRO A 68 55.62 -12.10 -7.41
N SER A 69 54.90 -13.03 -6.79
CA SER A 69 53.42 -13.14 -6.84
C SER A 69 52.78 -11.82 -6.42
N PRO A 70 51.81 -11.27 -7.18
CA PRO A 70 51.10 -10.08 -6.74
C PRO A 70 50.31 -10.41 -5.46
N VAL A 71 50.50 -9.58 -4.42
CA VAL A 71 49.70 -9.62 -3.21
C VAL A 71 48.28 -9.25 -3.60
N VAL A 72 47.38 -10.24 -3.62
CA VAL A 72 45.97 -10.04 -3.80
C VAL A 72 45.46 -9.24 -2.60
N PRO A 73 44.92 -8.03 -2.77
CA PRO A 73 44.32 -7.31 -1.65
C PRO A 73 43.19 -8.16 -1.06
N SER A 74 43.28 -8.39 0.25
CA SER A 74 42.24 -9.11 1.00
C SER A 74 40.92 -8.44 0.72
N ALA A 75 39.96 -9.16 0.13
CA ALA A 75 38.62 -8.64 -0.12
C ALA A 75 38.02 -8.18 1.21
N ILE A 76 37.70 -6.90 1.32
CA ILE A 76 36.89 -6.38 2.43
C ILE A 76 35.60 -7.18 2.41
N PRO A 77 35.19 -7.81 3.52
CA PRO A 77 33.93 -8.56 3.54
C PRO A 77 32.81 -7.58 3.21
N THR A 78 32.24 -7.74 2.04
CA THR A 78 31.00 -7.03 1.66
C THR A 78 29.93 -7.60 2.58
N VAL A 79 29.51 -6.81 3.58
CA VAL A 79 28.38 -7.14 4.43
C VAL A 79 27.15 -7.17 3.51
N GLN A 80 26.75 -8.37 3.11
CA GLN A 80 25.53 -8.56 2.34
C GLN A 80 24.37 -8.12 3.25
N PRO A 81 23.46 -7.23 2.80
CA PRO A 81 22.33 -6.82 3.61
C PRO A 81 21.55 -8.06 4.05
N THR A 82 21.42 -8.24 5.36
CA THR A 82 20.64 -9.34 5.91
C THR A 82 19.21 -9.23 5.39
N ALA A 83 18.69 -10.30 4.80
CA ALA A 83 17.31 -10.34 4.34
C ALA A 83 16.38 -10.09 5.54
N LEU A 84 15.40 -9.20 5.37
CA LEU A 84 14.41 -8.91 6.40
C LEU A 84 13.59 -10.18 6.69
N SER A 85 13.35 -10.45 7.97
CA SER A 85 12.47 -11.52 8.45
C SER A 85 11.27 -10.92 9.15
N ALA A 86 10.05 -11.41 8.87
CA ALA A 86 8.86 -10.95 9.55
C ALA A 86 8.89 -11.22 11.06
N ALA A 87 9.60 -12.25 11.50
CA ALA A 87 9.79 -12.53 12.94
C ALA A 87 10.58 -11.44 13.66
N ASP A 88 11.40 -10.68 12.92
CA ASP A 88 12.22 -9.58 13.44
C ASP A 88 11.64 -8.19 13.15
N TRP A 89 10.34 -8.10 12.87
CA TRP A 89 9.67 -6.89 12.44
C TRP A 89 9.87 -5.67 13.36
N LYS A 90 10.06 -5.89 14.67
CA LYS A 90 10.31 -4.83 15.65
C LYS A 90 11.58 -4.06 15.35
N ASN A 91 12.58 -4.72 14.76
CA ASN A 91 13.88 -4.15 14.40
C ASN A 91 13.94 -3.60 12.97
N TRP A 92 12.89 -3.76 12.16
CA TRP A 92 12.85 -3.19 10.83
C TRP A 92 12.98 -1.67 10.86
N PRO A 93 13.55 -1.06 9.80
CA PRO A 93 13.60 0.40 9.69
C PRO A 93 12.23 1.04 9.89
N ILE A 94 12.19 2.24 10.49
CA ILE A 94 10.94 3.00 10.65
C ILE A 94 10.33 3.32 9.28
N LEU A 95 11.17 3.75 8.34
CA LEU A 95 10.78 4.16 7.00
C LEU A 95 11.25 3.15 5.95
N PRO A 96 10.52 2.98 4.83
CA PRO A 96 10.97 2.13 3.74
C PRO A 96 12.32 2.60 3.18
N GLU A 97 13.31 1.72 3.12
CA GLU A 97 14.64 2.05 2.60
C GLU A 97 14.76 1.86 1.09
N ARG A 98 13.91 1.00 0.52
CA ARG A 98 13.90 0.62 -0.90
C ARG A 98 12.47 0.36 -1.37
N ILE A 99 12.30 0.37 -2.68
CA ILE A 99 11.06 0.01 -3.35
C ILE A 99 11.34 -1.12 -4.35
N SER A 100 10.43 -2.06 -4.50
CA SER A 100 10.56 -3.15 -5.48
C SER A 100 10.26 -2.67 -6.89
N THR A 101 10.83 -3.35 -7.89
CA THR A 101 10.49 -3.11 -9.31
C THR A 101 9.00 -3.32 -9.56
N LYS A 102 8.38 -4.30 -8.89
CA LYS A 102 6.94 -4.53 -8.95
C LYS A 102 6.14 -3.29 -8.56
N MET A 103 6.52 -2.58 -7.49
CA MET A 103 5.81 -1.36 -7.07
C MET A 103 6.08 -0.17 -7.99
N ILE A 104 7.26 -0.08 -8.59
CA ILE A 104 7.56 0.90 -9.62
C ILE A 104 6.65 0.67 -10.85
N ASP A 105 6.48 -0.57 -11.28
CA ASP A 105 5.58 -0.93 -12.38
C ASP A 105 4.11 -0.65 -12.05
N VAL A 106 3.67 -0.95 -10.83
CA VAL A 106 2.33 -0.59 -10.33
C VAL A 106 2.11 0.92 -10.41
N TYR A 107 3.06 1.72 -9.91
CA TYR A 107 2.96 3.18 -9.93
C TYR A 107 2.89 3.75 -11.35
N ARG A 108 3.77 3.30 -12.25
CA ARG A 108 3.79 3.72 -13.65
C ARG A 108 2.48 3.36 -14.35
N SER A 109 2.07 2.09 -14.26
CA SER A 109 0.82 1.62 -14.85
C SER A 109 -0.39 2.38 -14.29
N GLY A 110 -0.34 2.77 -13.02
CA GLY A 110 -1.39 3.58 -12.41
C GLY A 110 -1.58 4.91 -13.10
N GLN A 111 -0.50 5.62 -13.42
CA GLN A 111 -0.56 6.89 -14.12
C GLN A 111 -1.07 6.74 -15.56
N GLU A 112 -0.64 5.69 -16.25
CA GLU A 112 -1.14 5.33 -17.59
C GLU A 112 -2.64 5.01 -17.58
N ASN A 113 -3.16 4.45 -16.49
CA ASN A 113 -4.57 4.09 -16.29
C ASN A 113 -5.40 5.18 -15.56
N GLY A 114 -4.85 6.38 -15.37
CA GLY A 114 -5.58 7.55 -14.90
C GLY A 114 -5.46 7.87 -13.41
N ASN A 115 -4.70 7.09 -12.62
CA ASN A 115 -4.37 7.45 -11.25
C ASN A 115 -3.55 8.74 -11.23
N LYS A 116 -3.75 9.55 -10.22
CA LYS A 116 -3.14 10.88 -10.13
C LYS A 116 -1.88 10.82 -9.27
N ALA A 117 -0.73 11.15 -9.87
CA ALA A 117 0.57 11.12 -9.20
C ALA A 117 0.63 12.02 -7.94
N ASN A 118 -0.24 13.01 -7.86
CA ASN A 118 -0.34 13.94 -6.73
C ASN A 118 -1.46 13.61 -5.75
N ARG A 119 -1.95 12.35 -5.74
CA ARG A 119 -2.99 11.92 -4.80
C ARG A 119 -2.55 10.70 -4.03
N PHE A 120 -2.76 10.76 -2.71
CA PHE A 120 -2.72 9.57 -1.88
C PHE A 120 -4.07 9.34 -1.17
N SER A 121 -4.27 8.13 -0.67
CA SER A 121 -5.44 7.78 0.13
C SER A 121 -5.07 7.15 1.46
N LYS A 122 -6.07 7.03 2.33
CA LYS A 122 -5.98 6.40 3.64
C LYS A 122 -7.01 5.27 3.70
N VAL A 123 -6.56 4.08 4.10
CA VAL A 123 -7.38 2.90 4.35
C VAL A 123 -7.11 2.48 5.79
N GLY A 124 -8.12 2.55 6.67
CA GLY A 124 -7.85 2.26 8.08
C GLY A 124 -8.95 2.62 9.05
N ASP A 125 -8.66 2.41 10.31
CA ASP A 125 -9.54 2.65 11.45
C ASP A 125 -9.49 4.11 11.96
N SER A 126 -9.96 4.33 13.21
CA SER A 126 -9.99 5.63 13.89
C SER A 126 -8.65 6.37 13.90
N ASN A 127 -7.54 5.64 13.90
CA ASN A 127 -6.19 6.22 13.85
C ASN A 127 -5.78 6.69 12.44
N SER A 128 -6.65 6.52 11.44
CA SER A 128 -6.42 6.95 10.05
C SER A 128 -7.36 8.07 9.60
N ILE A 129 -8.29 8.49 10.47
CA ILE A 129 -9.32 9.48 10.15
C ILE A 129 -8.75 10.91 10.22
N MET A 130 -9.23 11.76 9.33
CA MET A 130 -9.07 13.22 9.39
C MET A 130 -9.88 13.78 10.58
N PRO A 131 -9.43 14.84 11.28
CA PRO A 131 -8.24 15.65 10.99
C PRO A 131 -6.95 15.11 11.62
N SER A 132 -7.01 14.10 12.49
CA SER A 132 -5.89 13.69 13.34
C SER A 132 -4.72 13.10 12.55
N PHE A 133 -4.99 12.29 11.53
CA PHE A 133 -3.94 11.71 10.72
C PHE A 133 -3.67 12.56 9.47
N LEU A 134 -2.54 13.23 9.46
CA LEU A 134 -2.00 14.07 8.38
C LEU A 134 -2.87 15.27 7.96
N GLY A 135 -4.07 15.45 8.53
CA GLY A 135 -5.00 16.48 8.06
C GLY A 135 -4.46 17.93 8.16
N CYS A 136 -3.55 18.18 9.07
CA CYS A 136 -2.93 19.48 9.31
C CYS A 136 -2.20 20.06 8.10
N PHE A 137 -1.65 19.24 7.20
CA PHE A 137 -0.77 19.69 6.11
C PHE A 137 -1.49 20.46 5.00
N ASP A 138 -2.80 20.36 4.89
CA ASP A 138 -3.57 21.18 3.94
C ASP A 138 -3.97 22.57 4.47
N TYR A 139 -3.65 22.89 5.74
CA TYR A 139 -4.00 24.19 6.35
C TYR A 139 -2.85 25.23 6.29
N GLY A 140 -1.80 24.97 5.50
CA GLY A 140 -0.66 25.87 5.32
C GLY A 140 0.08 26.17 6.64
N GLU A 141 0.63 27.36 6.77
CA GLU A 141 1.43 27.79 7.93
C GLU A 141 0.68 27.73 9.27
N ASN A 142 -0.65 27.72 9.24
CA ASN A 142 -1.48 27.60 10.45
C ASN A 142 -1.69 26.13 10.87
N GLY A 143 -1.38 25.17 10.00
CA GLY A 143 -1.63 23.76 10.24
C GLY A 143 -0.43 23.00 10.80
N TYR A 144 0.78 23.38 10.41
CA TYR A 144 1.99 22.64 10.75
C TYR A 144 3.22 23.52 10.90
N LYS A 145 4.22 23.00 11.62
CA LYS A 145 5.57 23.55 11.69
C LYS A 145 6.60 22.44 11.49
N LEU A 146 7.34 22.49 10.43
CA LEU A 146 8.30 21.44 10.06
C LEU A 146 9.58 21.46 10.93
N GLY A 147 9.92 22.57 11.57
CA GLY A 147 11.17 22.67 12.32
C GLY A 147 12.38 22.41 11.43
N LYS A 148 13.16 21.36 11.74
CA LYS A 148 14.32 20.95 10.94
C LYS A 148 13.97 20.10 9.70
N TYR A 149 12.72 19.71 9.51
CA TYR A 149 12.28 18.79 8.44
C TYR A 149 11.73 19.55 7.24
N THR A 150 12.36 20.65 6.85
CA THR A 150 11.91 21.55 5.77
C THR A 150 11.96 20.91 4.39
N ASP A 151 12.72 19.86 4.23
CA ASP A 151 12.75 18.99 3.03
C ASP A 151 11.39 18.34 2.70
N LEU A 152 10.54 18.13 3.71
CA LEU A 152 9.19 17.57 3.53
C LEU A 152 8.18 18.54 2.90
N GLU A 153 8.54 19.82 2.75
CA GLU A 153 7.67 20.84 2.14
C GLU A 153 7.31 20.51 0.69
N GLU A 154 8.23 19.87 -0.05
CA GLU A 154 7.98 19.44 -1.42
C GLU A 154 6.87 18.38 -1.46
N THR A 155 6.93 17.39 -0.57
CA THR A 155 5.92 16.34 -0.46
C THR A 155 4.56 16.88 -0.04
N ILE A 156 4.52 17.86 0.86
CA ILE A 156 3.27 18.53 1.23
C ILE A 156 2.64 19.22 0.02
N LYS A 157 3.42 19.95 -0.76
CA LYS A 157 2.94 20.61 -2.00
C LYS A 157 2.50 19.59 -3.04
N GLN A 158 3.25 18.51 -3.23
CA GLN A 158 2.93 17.45 -4.20
C GLN A 158 1.56 16.84 -3.94
N PHE A 159 1.25 16.54 -2.67
CA PHE A 159 0.03 15.84 -2.29
C PHE A 159 -1.05 16.75 -1.69
N GLN A 160 -0.96 18.05 -1.91
CA GLN A 160 -1.94 19.01 -1.43
C GLN A 160 -3.38 18.58 -1.78
N TRP A 161 -4.30 18.78 -0.85
CA TRP A 161 -5.71 18.37 -0.89
C TRP A 161 -5.97 16.86 -0.71
N SER A 162 -4.91 16.06 -0.51
CA SER A 162 -5.06 14.67 -0.10
C SER A 162 -5.02 14.50 1.43
N PHE A 163 -4.40 15.43 2.14
CA PHE A 163 -4.16 15.32 3.58
C PHE A 163 -5.43 15.53 4.40
N SER A 164 -6.23 16.56 4.12
CA SER A 164 -7.45 16.89 4.85
C SER A 164 -8.70 16.21 4.29
N ARG A 165 -8.56 15.45 3.20
CA ARG A 165 -9.69 14.76 2.59
C ARG A 165 -10.13 13.56 3.43
N GLU A 166 -11.44 13.41 3.63
CA GLU A 166 -12.02 12.20 4.19
C GLU A 166 -12.00 11.06 3.18
N SER A 167 -11.42 9.93 3.57
CA SER A 167 -11.42 8.72 2.77
C SER A 167 -12.67 7.90 3.07
N ARG A 168 -13.27 7.34 2.02
CA ARG A 168 -14.38 6.38 2.17
C ARG A 168 -13.93 5.04 2.74
N ALA A 169 -12.63 4.79 2.75
CA ALA A 169 -12.02 3.60 3.33
C ALA A 169 -11.46 3.84 4.74
N THR A 170 -12.01 4.82 5.48
CA THR A 170 -11.66 5.03 6.89
C THR A 170 -12.91 5.15 7.76
N ALA A 171 -12.93 4.48 8.91
CA ALA A 171 -13.99 4.64 9.90
C ALA A 171 -13.56 4.22 11.30
N ASN A 172 -14.29 4.75 12.32
CA ASN A 172 -14.10 4.34 13.70
C ASN A 172 -14.47 2.85 13.88
N GLY A 173 -13.60 2.10 14.54
CA GLY A 173 -13.86 0.71 14.90
C GLY A 173 -13.87 -0.28 13.74
N ILE A 174 -13.48 0.14 12.54
CA ILE A 174 -13.52 -0.73 11.36
C ILE A 174 -12.40 -1.76 11.37
N THR A 175 -12.68 -2.91 10.77
CA THR A 175 -11.77 -4.04 10.60
C THR A 175 -11.34 -4.20 9.14
N ALA A 176 -10.28 -4.97 8.90
CA ALA A 176 -9.81 -5.34 7.57
C ALA A 176 -10.91 -6.05 6.77
N MET A 177 -11.66 -6.97 7.41
CA MET A 177 -12.77 -7.68 6.79
C MET A 177 -13.85 -6.73 6.28
N GLN A 178 -14.23 -5.74 7.07
CA GLN A 178 -15.29 -4.79 6.68
C GLN A 178 -14.87 -3.90 5.51
N LEU A 179 -13.61 -3.45 5.48
CA LEU A 179 -13.10 -2.65 4.36
C LEU A 179 -12.88 -3.47 3.09
N ASP A 180 -12.65 -4.77 3.24
CA ASP A 180 -12.44 -5.69 2.14
C ASP A 180 -13.75 -6.15 1.47
N THR A 181 -14.80 -6.42 2.26
CA THR A 181 -15.99 -7.14 1.79
C THR A 181 -17.20 -6.27 1.45
N TYR A 182 -17.42 -5.18 2.18
CA TYR A 182 -18.62 -4.35 2.02
C TYR A 182 -18.27 -2.88 1.93
N HIS A 183 -19.06 -2.14 1.11
CA HIS A 183 -19.25 -0.74 1.41
C HIS A 183 -20.32 -0.67 2.50
N TRP A 184 -19.98 -0.10 3.62
CA TRP A 184 -20.88 0.05 4.78
C TRP A 184 -21.50 1.45 4.84
N TYR A 185 -21.26 2.27 3.81
CA TYR A 185 -21.94 3.54 3.58
C TYR A 185 -23.21 3.33 2.77
N GLU A 186 -24.32 3.84 3.28
CA GLU A 186 -25.51 4.10 2.47
C GLU A 186 -25.28 5.42 1.73
N ASP A 187 -24.57 5.39 0.62
CA ASP A 187 -24.49 6.54 -0.28
C ASP A 187 -24.66 6.10 -1.73
N ASP A 188 -25.22 6.98 -2.54
CA ASP A 188 -25.49 6.74 -3.96
C ASP A 188 -24.23 6.77 -4.84
N VAL A 189 -23.04 6.94 -4.25
CA VAL A 189 -21.78 7.17 -4.98
C VAL A 189 -20.98 5.89 -5.15
N CYS A 190 -21.00 5.00 -4.15
CA CYS A 190 -20.41 3.66 -4.26
C CYS A 190 -21.36 2.72 -4.96
N TRP A 191 -20.84 1.86 -5.83
CA TRP A 191 -21.64 0.90 -6.55
C TRP A 191 -22.14 -0.21 -5.61
N PRO A 192 -23.32 -0.79 -5.88
CA PRO A 192 -23.78 -1.97 -5.13
C PRO A 192 -22.70 -3.07 -5.13
N TYR A 193 -22.44 -3.64 -3.96
CA TYR A 193 -21.44 -4.70 -3.74
C TYR A 193 -19.96 -4.26 -3.92
N GLU A 194 -19.70 -2.98 -4.14
CA GLU A 194 -18.34 -2.44 -4.14
C GLU A 194 -17.83 -2.33 -2.69
N SER A 195 -16.59 -2.79 -2.41
CA SER A 195 -16.00 -2.56 -1.09
C SER A 195 -15.65 -1.08 -0.90
N ALA A 196 -15.60 -0.61 0.36
CA ALA A 196 -15.23 0.77 0.67
C ALA A 196 -13.87 1.15 0.06
N THR A 197 -12.90 0.25 0.11
CA THR A 197 -11.58 0.46 -0.50
C THR A 197 -11.63 0.56 -2.02
N SER A 198 -12.42 -0.29 -2.69
CA SER A 198 -12.59 -0.21 -4.15
C SER A 198 -13.31 1.06 -4.58
N CYS A 199 -14.35 1.47 -3.84
CA CYS A 199 -15.05 2.73 -4.06
C CYS A 199 -14.12 3.94 -3.90
N GLU A 200 -13.35 3.97 -2.83
CA GLU A 200 -12.35 5.00 -2.57
C GLU A 200 -11.37 5.15 -3.75
N TYR A 201 -10.79 4.05 -4.20
CA TYR A 201 -9.80 4.08 -5.28
C TYR A 201 -10.43 4.47 -6.63
N ARG A 202 -11.64 4.03 -6.92
CA ARG A 202 -12.35 4.41 -8.14
C ARG A 202 -12.65 5.91 -8.19
N LEU A 203 -13.08 6.48 -7.07
CA LEU A 203 -13.50 7.88 -7.00
C LEU A 203 -12.31 8.83 -6.90
N TRP A 204 -11.31 8.49 -6.08
CA TRP A 204 -10.19 9.38 -5.82
C TRP A 204 -9.02 9.19 -6.78
N GLN A 205 -8.85 7.98 -7.33
CA GLN A 205 -7.75 7.62 -8.23
C GLN A 205 -6.36 7.94 -7.63
N PRO A 206 -6.05 7.49 -6.41
CA PRO A 206 -4.75 7.78 -5.79
C PRO A 206 -3.63 6.98 -6.46
N SER A 207 -2.40 7.47 -6.38
CA SER A 207 -1.20 6.72 -6.78
C SER A 207 -0.63 5.87 -5.64
N ILE A 208 -0.85 6.32 -4.40
CA ILE A 208 -0.33 5.70 -3.17
C ILE A 208 -1.47 5.62 -2.15
N ALA A 209 -1.49 4.60 -1.30
CA ALA A 209 -2.43 4.51 -0.18
C ALA A 209 -1.76 3.95 1.08
N PHE A 210 -2.00 4.57 2.24
CA PHE A 210 -1.70 3.95 3.52
C PHE A 210 -2.75 2.90 3.85
N ILE A 211 -2.32 1.72 4.34
CA ILE A 211 -3.20 0.67 4.88
C ILE A 211 -2.78 0.44 6.33
N ALA A 212 -3.58 0.97 7.26
CA ALA A 212 -3.32 0.95 8.70
C ALA A 212 -4.51 0.33 9.44
N LEU A 213 -4.45 -0.97 9.68
CA LEU A 213 -5.48 -1.80 10.28
C LEU A 213 -4.84 -2.80 11.27
N GLY A 214 -5.66 -3.51 12.03
CA GLY A 214 -5.24 -4.53 12.96
C GLY A 214 -5.68 -4.26 14.40
N THR A 215 -5.87 -3.02 14.80
CA THR A 215 -6.30 -2.65 16.17
C THR A 215 -7.67 -3.24 16.52
N ASN A 216 -8.64 -3.12 15.63
CA ASN A 216 -9.99 -3.66 15.84
C ASN A 216 -10.12 -5.13 15.44
N ASP A 217 -9.15 -5.65 14.72
CA ASP A 217 -9.13 -7.02 14.22
C ASP A 217 -8.69 -8.03 15.27
N VAL A 218 -8.11 -7.60 16.40
CA VAL A 218 -7.60 -8.49 17.47
C VAL A 218 -8.69 -9.37 18.12
N TYR A 219 -9.94 -9.03 17.92
CA TYR A 219 -11.09 -9.82 18.38
C TYR A 219 -11.48 -10.94 17.40
N MET A 220 -10.78 -11.05 16.27
CA MET A 220 -10.97 -12.09 15.26
C MET A 220 -9.75 -13.01 15.20
N PRO A 221 -9.88 -14.23 14.65
CA PRO A 221 -8.72 -15.07 14.39
C PRO A 221 -7.70 -14.36 13.49
N LEU A 222 -6.41 -14.44 13.84
CA LEU A 222 -5.32 -13.85 13.05
C LEU A 222 -5.37 -14.27 11.57
N ALA A 223 -5.78 -15.52 11.29
CA ALA A 223 -5.91 -16.00 9.91
C ALA A 223 -6.96 -15.23 9.07
N GLU A 224 -8.06 -14.78 9.69
CA GLU A 224 -9.06 -13.95 8.99
C GLU A 224 -8.51 -12.54 8.76
N PHE A 225 -7.81 -11.96 9.72
CA PHE A 225 -7.11 -10.70 9.52
C PHE A 225 -6.09 -10.79 8.36
N ASP A 226 -5.20 -11.80 8.39
CA ASP A 226 -4.20 -12.02 7.33
C ASP A 226 -4.85 -12.12 5.95
N LYS A 227 -5.90 -12.93 5.83
CA LYS A 227 -6.65 -13.11 4.59
C LYS A 227 -7.21 -11.79 4.04
N HIS A 228 -7.87 -11.00 4.88
CA HIS A 228 -8.48 -9.75 4.45
C HIS A 228 -7.45 -8.65 4.18
N MET A 229 -6.37 -8.59 4.96
CA MET A 229 -5.25 -7.69 4.68
C MET A 229 -4.57 -7.99 3.34
N ARG A 230 -4.33 -9.28 3.03
CA ARG A 230 -3.82 -9.71 1.71
C ARG A 230 -4.76 -9.31 0.58
N SER A 231 -6.06 -9.46 0.79
CA SER A 231 -7.06 -9.03 -0.19
C SER A 231 -7.03 -7.52 -0.42
N LEU A 232 -6.92 -6.70 0.63
CA LEU A 232 -6.79 -5.25 0.53
C LEU A 232 -5.52 -4.81 -0.22
N VAL A 233 -4.39 -5.47 0.06
CA VAL A 233 -3.13 -5.24 -0.66
C VAL A 233 -3.27 -5.61 -2.14
N GLN A 234 -3.85 -6.77 -2.45
CA GLN A 234 -4.07 -7.20 -3.82
C GLN A 234 -5.00 -6.26 -4.57
N LYS A 235 -6.11 -5.83 -3.96
CA LYS A 235 -7.03 -4.83 -4.55
C LYS A 235 -6.33 -3.51 -4.85
N SER A 236 -5.39 -3.09 -3.99
CA SER A 236 -4.60 -1.89 -4.25
C SER A 236 -3.73 -2.07 -5.50
N ILE A 237 -3.02 -3.19 -5.59
CA ILE A 237 -2.17 -3.53 -6.74
C ILE A 237 -3.00 -3.65 -8.02
N ASP A 238 -4.15 -4.32 -7.99
CA ASP A 238 -5.07 -4.49 -9.12
C ASP A 238 -5.66 -3.16 -9.63
N ARG A 239 -5.70 -2.15 -8.74
CA ARG A 239 -6.12 -0.77 -9.07
C ARG A 239 -4.93 0.14 -9.33
N TYR A 240 -3.73 -0.44 -9.46
CA TYR A 240 -2.48 0.29 -9.70
C TYR A 240 -2.19 1.37 -8.64
N VAL A 241 -2.56 1.10 -7.38
CA VAL A 241 -2.26 1.94 -6.22
C VAL A 241 -1.15 1.28 -5.42
N VAL A 242 -0.07 1.99 -5.15
CA VAL A 242 1.03 1.49 -4.32
C VAL A 242 0.61 1.53 -2.85
N PRO A 243 0.44 0.38 -2.18
CA PRO A 243 0.09 0.36 -0.76
C PRO A 243 1.33 0.56 0.10
N ILE A 244 1.22 1.39 1.14
CA ILE A 244 2.16 1.47 2.25
C ILE A 244 1.50 0.79 3.44
N LEU A 245 2.00 -0.39 3.82
CA LEU A 245 1.51 -1.06 5.03
C LEU A 245 2.04 -0.37 6.28
N VAL A 246 1.21 -0.30 7.31
CA VAL A 246 1.54 0.38 8.56
C VAL A 246 1.39 -0.60 9.72
N THR A 247 2.44 -0.78 10.53
CA THR A 247 2.30 -1.54 11.78
C THR A 247 1.43 -0.76 12.77
N LYS A 248 0.58 -1.46 13.52
CA LYS A 248 -0.20 -0.82 14.58
C LYS A 248 0.68 -0.45 15.77
N ALA A 249 0.34 0.65 16.44
CA ALA A 249 1.11 1.15 17.60
C ALA A 249 0.76 0.41 18.91
N ASP A 250 -0.43 -0.16 19.02
CA ASP A 250 -0.87 -0.93 20.16
C ASP A 250 -0.44 -2.41 20.09
N ASN A 251 -0.57 -3.13 21.19
CA ASN A 251 -0.33 -4.57 21.30
C ASN A 251 -1.45 -5.22 22.14
N LEU A 252 -2.71 -4.97 21.75
CA LEU A 252 -3.87 -5.50 22.44
C LEU A 252 -3.89 -7.05 22.48
N GLU A 253 -3.38 -7.69 21.42
CA GLU A 253 -3.21 -9.15 21.35
C GLU A 253 -2.13 -9.68 22.29
N GLY A 254 -1.19 -8.86 22.74
CA GLY A 254 -0.17 -9.16 23.72
C GLY A 254 1.13 -9.75 23.17
N ASP A 255 1.12 -10.40 22.01
CA ASP A 255 2.26 -11.13 21.44
C ASP A 255 2.86 -10.48 20.17
N GLY A 256 2.23 -9.43 19.63
CA GLY A 256 2.66 -8.73 18.41
C GLY A 256 2.43 -9.52 17.12
N SER A 257 1.61 -10.57 17.16
CA SER A 257 1.34 -11.46 16.03
C SER A 257 0.68 -10.73 14.85
N PHE A 258 -0.15 -9.73 15.09
CA PHE A 258 -0.78 -8.91 14.04
C PHE A 258 0.26 -8.07 13.28
N ASN A 259 1.19 -7.44 13.99
CA ASN A 259 2.29 -6.71 13.37
C ASN A 259 3.25 -7.64 12.61
N GLN A 260 3.49 -8.83 13.12
CA GLN A 260 4.26 -9.85 12.41
C GLN A 260 3.58 -10.28 11.11
N ALA A 261 2.24 -10.45 11.12
CA ALA A 261 1.47 -10.75 9.91
C ALA A 261 1.54 -9.60 8.91
N ILE A 262 1.40 -8.33 9.34
CA ILE A 262 1.58 -7.15 8.48
C ILE A 262 2.96 -7.15 7.82
N ALA A 263 4.03 -7.44 8.58
CA ALA A 263 5.38 -7.53 8.07
C ALA A 263 5.55 -8.69 7.07
N GLN A 264 4.94 -9.85 7.33
CA GLN A 264 4.96 -10.98 6.41
C GLN A 264 4.25 -10.63 5.09
N ILE A 265 3.10 -9.97 5.16
CA ILE A 265 2.37 -9.51 3.97
C ILE A 265 3.22 -8.51 3.17
N ALA A 266 3.94 -7.60 3.85
CA ALA A 266 4.83 -6.65 3.18
C ALA A 266 5.94 -7.36 2.39
N LEU A 267 6.51 -8.44 2.92
CA LEU A 267 7.50 -9.27 2.23
C LEU A 267 6.88 -10.01 1.04
N ASP A 268 5.76 -10.68 1.26
CA ASP A 268 5.12 -11.56 0.27
C ASP A 268 4.65 -10.78 -0.97
N TYR A 269 4.21 -9.56 -0.77
CA TYR A 269 3.74 -8.68 -1.85
C TYR A 269 4.80 -7.70 -2.36
N GLU A 270 5.96 -7.64 -1.69
CA GLU A 270 7.06 -6.70 -1.98
C GLU A 270 6.63 -5.22 -1.88
N VAL A 271 5.74 -4.92 -0.93
CA VAL A 271 5.22 -3.56 -0.72
C VAL A 271 5.97 -2.85 0.42
N PRO A 272 6.07 -1.51 0.37
CA PRO A 272 6.70 -0.74 1.43
C PRO A 272 5.94 -0.86 2.75
N LEU A 273 6.71 -0.87 3.87
CA LEU A 273 6.17 -0.90 5.22
C LEU A 273 6.69 0.31 6.00
N TRP A 274 5.78 1.04 6.62
CA TRP A 274 6.07 2.03 7.65
C TRP A 274 5.93 1.37 9.02
N ASN A 275 7.05 1.21 9.72
CA ASN A 275 7.09 0.62 11.05
C ASN A 275 6.75 1.68 12.11
N LEU A 276 5.46 1.96 12.25
CA LEU A 276 4.96 2.92 13.24
C LEU A 276 5.22 2.44 14.68
N TRP A 277 5.11 1.13 14.94
CA TRP A 277 5.45 0.56 16.24
C TRP A 277 6.82 1.03 16.71
N ARG A 278 7.84 0.83 15.88
CA ARG A 278 9.21 1.22 16.20
C ARG A 278 9.37 2.74 16.34
N ALA A 279 8.64 3.53 15.57
CA ALA A 279 8.65 4.99 15.68
C ALA A 279 8.11 5.48 17.03
N MET A 280 7.13 4.76 17.58
CA MET A 280 6.47 5.08 18.84
C MET A 280 7.20 4.51 20.06
N ASP A 281 8.03 3.49 19.90
CA ASP A 281 8.68 2.75 20.98
C ASP A 281 9.44 3.63 22.01
N PRO A 282 10.16 4.69 21.60
CA PRO A 282 10.86 5.56 22.56
C PRO A 282 9.96 6.48 23.40
N LEU A 283 8.67 6.57 23.07
CA LEU A 283 7.76 7.52 23.71
C LEU A 283 7.25 7.00 25.07
N PRO A 284 6.95 7.87 26.02
CA PRO A 284 6.24 7.50 27.23
C PRO A 284 4.94 6.76 26.92
N GLY A 285 4.72 5.60 27.57
CA GLY A 285 3.54 4.77 27.31
C GLY A 285 3.42 4.30 25.84
N HIS A 286 4.54 4.17 25.14
CA HIS A 286 4.57 3.86 23.72
C HIS A 286 3.76 4.86 22.86
N GLY A 287 3.71 6.12 23.31
CA GLY A 287 2.96 7.19 22.64
C GLY A 287 1.45 7.02 22.66
N LEU A 288 0.90 6.05 23.39
CA LEU A 288 -0.53 5.80 23.52
C LEU A 288 -1.10 6.40 24.80
N ARG A 289 -2.39 6.72 24.78
CA ARG A 289 -3.12 7.13 25.98
C ARG A 289 -3.27 5.94 26.93
N GLU A 290 -3.34 6.20 28.20
CA GLU A 290 -3.52 5.17 29.21
C GLU A 290 -4.81 4.38 28.94
N ASN A 291 -4.72 3.05 28.91
CA ASN A 291 -5.83 2.12 28.63
C ASN A 291 -6.57 2.38 27.31
N ASP A 292 -5.86 2.91 26.29
CA ASP A 292 -6.42 3.28 25.01
C ASP A 292 -5.47 2.89 23.85
N VAL A 293 -6.01 2.78 22.67
CA VAL A 293 -5.27 2.46 21.43
C VAL A 293 -4.92 3.72 20.63
N HIS A 294 -5.42 4.88 21.07
CA HIS A 294 -5.19 6.11 20.35
C HIS A 294 -3.93 6.82 20.86
N PRO A 295 -3.15 7.44 19.95
CA PRO A 295 -1.96 8.16 20.34
C PRO A 295 -2.23 9.34 21.27
N THR A 296 -1.25 9.65 22.14
CA THR A 296 -1.24 10.86 22.95
C THR A 296 -1.10 12.10 22.09
N PHE A 297 -1.62 13.24 22.56
CA PHE A 297 -1.55 14.52 21.85
C PHE A 297 -1.42 15.69 22.83
N ASN A 298 -0.86 16.79 22.35
CA ASN A 298 -1.03 18.07 23.02
C ASN A 298 -2.27 18.81 22.45
N ASN A 299 -2.76 19.79 23.18
CA ASN A 299 -3.97 20.52 22.79
C ASN A 299 -3.70 21.68 21.79
N THR A 300 -2.46 21.86 21.34
CA THR A 300 -2.07 22.98 20.48
C THR A 300 -1.92 22.60 19.03
N SER A 301 -1.18 21.54 18.73
CA SER A 301 -0.97 21.07 17.37
C SER A 301 -0.54 19.60 17.35
N LEU A 302 -1.03 18.84 16.38
CA LEU A 302 -0.58 17.46 16.11
C LEU A 302 0.61 17.42 15.15
N CYS A 303 0.98 18.56 14.56
CA CYS A 303 1.95 18.70 13.47
C CYS A 303 2.96 19.83 13.72
N ASP A 304 3.26 20.13 14.97
CA ASP A 304 4.39 20.99 15.34
C ASP A 304 5.62 20.12 15.62
N PHE A 305 6.57 20.10 14.66
CA PHE A 305 7.80 19.31 14.74
C PHE A 305 9.00 20.15 15.18
N SER A 306 8.77 21.41 15.56
CA SER A 306 9.84 22.36 15.94
C SER A 306 10.33 22.21 17.36
N GLY A 307 9.56 21.54 18.24
CA GLY A 307 9.81 21.44 19.67
C GLY A 307 9.97 20.02 20.20
N ASP A 308 9.73 19.88 21.51
CA ASP A 308 9.90 18.61 22.24
C ASP A 308 8.70 17.65 22.13
N ASP A 309 7.64 18.05 21.45
CA ASP A 309 6.43 17.22 21.26
C ASP A 309 6.74 15.86 20.61
N LEU A 310 7.76 15.82 19.76
CA LEU A 310 8.28 14.57 19.16
C LEU A 310 8.87 13.57 20.18
N LYS A 311 9.13 14.01 21.40
CA LYS A 311 9.63 13.15 22.49
C LYS A 311 8.52 12.69 23.43
N THR A 312 7.30 13.19 23.24
CA THR A 312 6.22 13.02 24.22
C THR A 312 4.93 12.50 23.62
N TYR A 313 4.53 13.00 22.44
CA TYR A 313 3.20 12.78 21.92
C TYR A 313 3.17 11.88 20.70
N GLY A 314 2.36 10.83 20.78
CA GLY A 314 2.25 9.83 19.73
C GLY A 314 1.69 10.37 18.40
N TRP A 315 0.70 11.28 18.45
CA TRP A 315 0.18 11.89 17.21
C TRP A 315 1.23 12.72 16.49
N THR A 316 2.09 13.45 17.21
CA THR A 316 3.16 14.24 16.59
C THR A 316 4.16 13.35 15.88
N VAL A 317 4.58 12.23 16.51
CA VAL A 317 5.47 11.23 15.89
C VAL A 317 4.79 10.52 14.75
N ARG A 318 3.52 10.11 14.88
CA ARG A 318 2.74 9.47 13.82
C ARG A 318 2.62 10.36 12.59
N ASN A 319 2.30 11.65 12.77
CA ASN A 319 2.16 12.57 11.64
C ASN A 319 3.49 12.88 10.96
N LEU A 320 4.58 13.07 11.72
CA LEU A 320 5.90 13.26 11.13
C LEU A 320 6.33 12.01 10.35
N THR A 321 6.31 10.85 10.99
CA THR A 321 6.83 9.62 10.34
C THR A 321 5.91 9.12 9.24
N GLY A 322 4.61 9.42 9.29
CA GLY A 322 3.68 9.17 8.18
C GLY A 322 3.98 10.04 6.97
N LEU A 323 4.23 11.35 7.18
CA LEU A 323 4.66 12.24 6.10
C LEU A 323 6.01 11.80 5.51
N GLN A 324 6.97 11.43 6.37
CA GLN A 324 8.26 10.89 5.92
C GLN A 324 8.13 9.58 5.14
N ALA A 325 7.20 8.70 5.52
CA ALA A 325 6.96 7.46 4.79
C ALA A 325 6.36 7.74 3.39
N LEU A 326 5.45 8.70 3.28
CA LEU A 326 4.90 9.15 2.00
C LEU A 326 6.00 9.74 1.13
N ASP A 327 6.80 10.66 1.67
CA ASP A 327 7.95 11.29 1.03
C ASP A 327 8.93 10.25 0.48
N ARG A 328 9.34 9.34 1.34
CA ARG A 328 10.31 8.31 0.99
C ARG A 328 9.83 7.41 -0.14
N VAL A 329 8.59 6.93 -0.04
CA VAL A 329 8.00 6.07 -1.07
C VAL A 329 7.83 6.83 -2.39
N TRP A 330 7.33 8.05 -2.36
CA TRP A 330 7.17 8.88 -3.55
C TRP A 330 8.49 9.12 -4.28
N HIS A 331 9.56 9.49 -3.55
CA HIS A 331 10.88 9.70 -4.13
C HIS A 331 11.49 8.41 -4.70
N LEU A 332 11.38 7.28 -3.99
CA LEU A 332 11.86 5.99 -4.48
C LEU A 332 11.13 5.54 -5.76
N LEU A 333 9.81 5.75 -5.85
CA LEU A 333 9.02 5.45 -7.04
C LEU A 333 9.46 6.29 -8.23
N ASN A 334 9.63 7.60 -8.06
CA ASN A 334 10.06 8.50 -9.14
C ASN A 334 11.49 8.21 -9.61
N GLN A 335 12.43 7.93 -8.70
CA GLN A 335 13.79 7.51 -9.05
C GLN A 335 13.78 6.19 -9.83
N GLY A 336 12.95 5.23 -9.42
CA GLY A 336 12.79 3.94 -10.12
C GLY A 336 12.24 4.11 -11.53
N VAL A 337 11.24 4.95 -11.73
CA VAL A 337 10.65 5.23 -13.05
C VAL A 337 11.67 5.87 -13.99
N THR A 338 12.49 6.80 -13.50
CA THR A 338 13.50 7.49 -14.31
C THR A 338 14.71 6.63 -14.66
N SER A 339 14.99 5.57 -13.90
CA SER A 339 16.13 4.68 -14.09
C SER A 339 15.86 3.50 -15.04
N ILE A 340 14.62 3.26 -15.44
CA ILE A 340 14.27 2.22 -16.42
C ILE A 340 14.49 2.78 -17.83
N PRO A 341 15.38 2.20 -18.67
CA PRO A 341 15.51 2.60 -20.08
C PRO A 341 14.16 2.41 -20.81
N GLN A 342 13.76 3.42 -21.59
CA GLN A 342 12.58 3.34 -22.45
C GLN A 342 12.79 2.40 -23.62
#